data_c96ad34890afa2f716d5ed95f95c783f
#
_entry.id   c96ad34890afa2f716d5ed95f95c783f
#
_cell.length_a   1.000
_cell.length_b   1.000
_cell.length_c   1.000
_cell.angle_alpha   90.00
_cell.angle_beta   90.00
_cell.angle_gamma   90.00
#
_symmetry.space_group_name_H-M   'P 1'
#
loop_
_entity.id
_entity.type
_entity.pdbx_description
1 polymer ?
#
loop_
_entity_poly.entity_id
_entity_poly.type
_entity_poly.pdbx_seq_one_letter_code
_entity_poly.pdbx_strand_id
1 'polypeptide(L)'
;ANELNQKYDADLINAQMVLKYNIAEGLNLQGRGSAVIQDIFEDRQSPKTYLNYGDAREGDYKTWNSKRLTVDYDILASYTKSLTEDISFDVNAGASTFYRKYQQEYNSTDGLVVPFVYSLNNTSGNVAATTYVQERATNSVYATLGLDLYNAVFLTAAARNDWSSTLPKENRSYFYPSVSLSTVVSNFVTMPEAVDYLKLYGSWAQVSSDLNPYSTESYYTNSGVFGGNIKLQYPNGLVNANIEPESSNSFELGLSSAFLKNRLALDLTYYNVVDTNQIIDLPISNTSGFENRKVNGNEYTTNGLEVVLNAKPILTDDFSWNVTANWSRKVQKITEIYGNNTTYNNLRLNDRADSYYATVWQKSADGDLILGANGLPIRDNFPQLLGHNDQDWTLGLQNSFKYKNLTVNVGIDGGWGGLIRSLTVEKMWWGGKHPNSTEYRDAEYAAGVPVYVPEGVQVTGGDLVQDVNGDVISDTRTYTQNTTAVSWQTWSQNYPYRAAVTYKESEKFANIFDRSFFKLRTLSFNYDFTELANINGVKNLDVTLSGYNLLVWKKADIIDPDFGNDNNLQDPSTRYIGIGVNVKF
;
A
#
# COMPACT_ATOMS: atom_id res chain seq x y z
N ALA A 1 25.48 -7.37 -25.78
CA ALA A 1 24.18 -7.26 -25.15
C ALA A 1 23.83 -5.79 -24.97
N ASN A 2 22.71 -5.38 -25.49
CA ASN A 2 22.25 -4.00 -25.43
C ASN A 2 21.52 -3.83 -24.11
N GLU A 3 22.21 -3.31 -23.13
CA GLU A 3 21.70 -3.18 -21.78
C GLU A 3 21.15 -1.78 -21.59
N LEU A 4 19.90 -1.70 -21.11
CA LEU A 4 19.39 -0.50 -20.49
C LEU A 4 20.25 -0.26 -19.23
N ASN A 5 20.94 0.88 -19.20
CA ASN A 5 21.73 1.26 -18.02
C ASN A 5 21.02 2.41 -17.30
N GLN A 6 20.85 2.25 -16.01
CA GLN A 6 20.30 3.28 -15.12
C GLN A 6 21.27 3.46 -13.96
N LYS A 7 21.77 4.67 -13.81
CA LYS A 7 22.69 5.04 -12.74
C LYS A 7 21.95 5.93 -11.75
N TYR A 8 22.16 5.69 -10.49
CA TYR A 8 21.55 6.43 -9.41
C TYR A 8 22.65 6.80 -8.40
N ASP A 9 22.87 8.10 -8.24
CA ASP A 9 23.77 8.68 -7.24
C ASP A 9 22.95 9.52 -6.27
N ALA A 10 23.10 9.28 -4.96
CA ALA A 10 22.33 9.98 -3.93
C ALA A 10 23.23 10.40 -2.78
N ASP A 11 23.20 11.69 -2.47
CA ASP A 11 23.80 12.25 -1.28
C ASP A 11 22.70 12.57 -0.26
N LEU A 12 22.89 12.12 0.98
CA LEU A 12 21.96 12.35 2.08
C LEU A 12 22.70 12.96 3.27
N ILE A 13 22.34 14.18 3.64
CA ILE A 13 22.87 14.86 4.82
C ILE A 13 21.74 15.00 5.83
N ASN A 14 21.93 14.43 7.01
CA ASN A 14 21.05 14.59 8.17
C ASN A 14 21.80 15.36 9.24
N ALA A 15 21.29 16.52 9.63
CA ALA A 15 21.83 17.33 10.72
C ALA A 15 20.75 17.54 11.79
N GLN A 16 21.09 17.33 13.05
CA GLN A 16 20.19 17.59 14.16
C GLN A 16 20.96 18.24 15.30
N MET A 17 20.35 19.27 15.90
CA MET A 17 20.84 19.93 17.11
C MET A 17 19.73 19.93 18.14
N VAL A 18 20.06 19.56 19.38
CA VAL A 18 19.15 19.58 20.51
C VAL A 18 19.84 20.35 21.66
N LEU A 19 19.18 21.39 22.14
CA LEU A 19 19.58 22.16 23.31
C LEU A 19 18.56 21.90 24.40
N LYS A 20 19.04 21.48 25.58
CA LYS A 20 18.21 21.26 26.77
C LYS A 20 18.67 22.17 27.88
N TYR A 21 17.74 22.80 28.53
CA TYR A 21 18.00 23.69 29.66
C TYR A 21 17.03 23.39 30.80
N ASN A 22 17.59 23.04 31.97
CA ASN A 22 16.82 22.82 33.18
C ASN A 22 16.60 24.16 33.86
N ILE A 23 15.38 24.70 33.81
CA ILE A 23 15.02 26.02 34.35
C ILE A 23 14.88 25.97 35.87
N ALA A 24 14.19 24.93 36.36
CA ALA A 24 13.93 24.63 37.75
C ALA A 24 13.68 23.15 37.96
N GLU A 25 13.51 22.71 39.19
CA GLU A 25 13.12 21.32 39.48
C GLU A 25 11.82 20.95 38.78
N GLY A 26 11.87 19.90 37.97
CA GLY A 26 10.77 19.43 37.14
C GLY A 26 10.50 20.26 35.87
N LEU A 27 11.07 21.48 35.72
CA LEU A 27 10.82 22.33 34.56
C LEU A 27 12.01 22.36 33.60
N ASN A 28 11.80 21.86 32.40
CA ASN A 28 12.79 21.76 31.32
C ASN A 28 12.33 22.54 30.09
N LEU A 29 13.28 23.17 29.41
CA LEU A 29 13.09 23.75 28.08
C LEU A 29 14.00 23.05 27.09
N GLN A 30 13.43 22.63 25.95
CA GLN A 30 14.18 22.02 24.87
C GLN A 30 13.96 22.78 23.58
N GLY A 31 15.04 23.14 22.89
CA GLY A 31 15.01 23.57 21.50
C GLY A 31 15.61 22.47 20.62
N ARG A 32 14.94 22.13 19.53
CA ARG A 32 15.41 21.17 18.53
C ARG A 32 15.36 21.79 17.15
N GLY A 33 16.44 21.65 16.39
CA GLY A 33 16.49 21.95 14.98
C GLY A 33 17.00 20.73 14.21
N SER A 34 16.34 20.38 13.11
CA SER A 34 16.79 19.33 12.21
C SER A 34 16.72 19.78 10.76
N ALA A 35 17.66 19.31 9.96
CA ALA A 35 17.67 19.51 8.52
C ALA A 35 18.03 18.21 7.82
N VAL A 36 17.24 17.84 6.80
CA VAL A 36 17.51 16.74 5.89
C VAL A 36 17.68 17.32 4.50
N ILE A 37 18.87 17.15 3.94
CA ILE A 37 19.19 17.56 2.57
C ILE A 37 19.44 16.28 1.78
N GLN A 38 18.71 16.12 0.69
CA GLN A 38 18.86 15.01 -0.23
C GLN A 38 19.09 15.57 -1.63
N ASP A 39 20.18 15.17 -2.26
CA ASP A 39 20.51 15.47 -3.67
C ASP A 39 20.62 14.14 -4.40
N ILE A 40 19.79 13.96 -5.44
CA ILE A 40 19.71 12.73 -6.21
C ILE A 40 19.94 13.06 -7.68
N PHE A 41 20.95 12.45 -8.24
CA PHE A 41 21.16 12.43 -9.68
C PHE A 41 20.87 11.03 -10.21
N GLU A 42 19.99 10.96 -11.20
CA GLU A 42 19.66 9.73 -11.91
C GLU A 42 19.87 9.94 -13.41
N ASP A 43 20.53 8.99 -14.07
CA ASP A 43 20.56 8.94 -15.53
C ASP A 43 20.07 7.58 -16.05
N ARG A 44 19.44 7.62 -17.21
CA ARG A 44 18.99 6.45 -17.94
C ARG A 44 19.54 6.48 -19.35
N GLN A 45 20.21 5.39 -19.71
CA GLN A 45 20.86 5.19 -21.00
C GLN A 45 20.13 4.08 -21.76
N SER A 46 19.26 4.45 -22.69
CA SER A 46 18.52 3.49 -23.52
C SER A 46 19.27 3.30 -24.85
N PRO A 47 19.72 2.07 -25.18
CA PRO A 47 20.46 1.81 -26.41
C PRO A 47 19.52 1.83 -27.63
N LYS A 48 20.07 2.04 -28.82
CA LYS A 48 19.37 2.09 -30.11
C LYS A 48 18.43 0.90 -30.37
N THR A 49 18.72 -0.24 -29.83
CA THR A 49 17.94 -1.46 -30.05
C THR A 49 16.95 -1.77 -28.92
N TYR A 50 16.83 -0.86 -27.96
CA TYR A 50 15.89 -1.01 -26.86
C TYR A 50 14.46 -0.67 -27.34
N LEU A 51 13.64 -1.72 -27.46
CA LEU A 51 12.26 -1.61 -27.91
C LEU A 51 11.33 -1.44 -26.70
N ASN A 52 11.18 -0.22 -26.23
CA ASN A 52 10.20 0.12 -25.21
C ASN A 52 9.25 1.21 -25.69
N TYR A 53 8.01 1.18 -25.18
CA TYR A 53 7.05 2.23 -25.46
C TYR A 53 7.52 3.54 -24.81
N GLY A 54 7.60 4.60 -25.61
CA GLY A 54 7.98 5.94 -25.17
C GLY A 54 9.47 6.27 -25.22
N ASP A 55 10.33 5.33 -25.66
CA ASP A 55 11.73 5.64 -25.99
C ASP A 55 11.92 5.71 -27.51
N ALA A 56 12.81 6.59 -27.97
CA ALA A 56 13.12 6.69 -29.39
C ALA A 56 13.84 5.43 -29.88
N ARG A 57 13.56 5.02 -31.12
CA ARG A 57 14.19 3.84 -31.75
C ARG A 57 15.70 3.96 -31.88
N GLU A 58 16.21 5.19 -31.95
CA GLU A 58 17.64 5.49 -32.06
C GLU A 58 18.36 5.48 -30.72
N GLY A 59 17.64 5.21 -29.63
CA GLY A 59 18.12 5.28 -28.24
C GLY A 59 17.86 6.66 -27.63
N ASP A 60 17.89 6.72 -26.31
CA ASP A 60 17.65 7.93 -25.52
C ASP A 60 18.65 8.09 -24.38
N TYR A 61 18.86 9.34 -24.00
CA TYR A 61 19.53 9.70 -22.75
C TYR A 61 18.63 10.64 -21.94
N LYS A 62 18.31 10.22 -20.71
CA LYS A 62 17.43 10.95 -19.79
C LYS A 62 18.16 11.21 -18.48
N THR A 63 17.95 12.40 -17.92
CA THR A 63 18.52 12.77 -16.61
C THR A 63 17.47 13.36 -15.70
N TRP A 64 17.54 13.03 -14.42
CA TRP A 64 16.77 13.65 -13.34
C TRP A 64 17.75 14.16 -12.29
N ASN A 65 17.63 15.43 -11.94
CA ASN A 65 18.34 16.04 -10.83
C ASN A 65 17.29 16.50 -9.81
N SER A 66 17.21 15.80 -8.70
CA SER A 66 16.19 16.02 -7.67
C SER A 66 16.83 16.49 -6.37
N LYS A 67 16.38 17.63 -5.84
CA LYS A 67 16.82 18.20 -4.56
C LYS A 67 15.66 18.29 -3.60
N ARG A 68 15.84 17.78 -2.39
CA ARG A 68 14.87 17.90 -1.31
C ARG A 68 15.55 18.51 -0.09
N LEU A 69 14.97 19.56 0.43
CA LEU A 69 15.29 20.15 1.71
C LEU A 69 14.08 19.98 2.63
N THR A 70 14.29 19.37 3.79
CA THR A 70 13.30 19.35 4.88
C THR A 70 13.94 19.96 6.11
N VAL A 71 13.25 20.90 6.74
CA VAL A 71 13.71 21.60 7.95
C VAL A 71 12.60 21.55 8.98
N ASP A 72 12.96 21.19 10.20
CA ASP A 72 12.08 21.20 11.37
C ASP A 72 12.71 22.00 12.50
N TYR A 73 11.94 22.91 13.09
CA TYR A 73 12.26 23.58 14.33
C TYR A 73 11.17 23.31 15.36
N ASP A 74 11.57 23.05 16.58
CA ASP A 74 10.66 22.74 17.67
C ASP A 74 11.20 23.36 18.98
N ILE A 75 10.31 23.96 19.74
CA ILE A 75 10.57 24.41 21.12
C ILE A 75 9.53 23.77 22.03
N LEU A 76 9.98 23.13 23.08
CA LEU A 76 9.17 22.38 24.02
C LEU A 76 9.52 22.76 25.46
N ALA A 77 8.52 23.18 26.22
CA ALA A 77 8.57 23.28 27.65
C ALA A 77 7.90 22.08 28.29
N SER A 78 8.57 21.42 29.22
CA SER A 78 8.07 20.23 29.92
C SER A 78 8.14 20.48 31.44
N TYR A 79 7.04 20.21 32.14
CA TYR A 79 6.96 20.30 33.59
C TYR A 79 6.39 18.99 34.15
N THR A 80 7.18 18.35 35.01
CA THR A 80 6.78 17.12 35.71
C THR A 80 6.85 17.34 37.20
N LYS A 81 5.81 16.93 37.94
CA LYS A 81 5.76 17.05 39.39
C LYS A 81 4.99 15.91 40.01
N SER A 82 5.54 15.34 41.08
CA SER A 82 4.80 14.47 42.00
C SER A 82 4.10 15.37 43.04
N LEU A 83 2.79 15.28 43.12
CA LEU A 83 1.96 15.98 44.11
C LEU A 83 1.96 15.25 45.44
N THR A 84 1.92 13.90 45.37
CA THR A 84 2.06 13.00 46.49
C THR A 84 2.90 11.78 46.03
N GLU A 85 3.11 10.79 46.88
CA GLU A 85 3.73 9.50 46.49
C GLU A 85 2.90 8.75 45.46
N ASP A 86 1.59 9.00 45.43
CA ASP A 86 0.62 8.29 44.60
C ASP A 86 0.10 9.07 43.38
N ILE A 87 0.42 10.36 43.30
CA ILE A 87 -0.13 11.25 42.27
C ILE A 87 0.99 12.06 41.63
N SER A 88 1.18 11.88 40.35
CA SER A 88 2.08 12.70 39.55
C SER A 88 1.40 13.20 38.26
N PHE A 89 1.91 14.33 37.77
CA PHE A 89 1.49 14.85 36.47
C PHE A 89 2.66 15.33 35.65
N ASP A 90 2.48 15.33 34.35
CA ASP A 90 3.36 15.95 33.38
C ASP A 90 2.57 16.88 32.46
N VAL A 91 3.11 18.05 32.19
CA VAL A 91 2.56 18.99 31.20
C VAL A 91 3.65 19.35 30.22
N ASN A 92 3.33 19.20 28.95
CA ASN A 92 4.20 19.62 27.86
C ASN A 92 3.47 20.66 27.03
N ALA A 93 4.14 21.75 26.65
CA ALA A 93 3.62 22.72 25.70
C ALA A 93 4.73 23.15 24.74
N GLY A 94 4.41 23.18 23.47
CA GLY A 94 5.41 23.45 22.44
C GLY A 94 4.86 24.13 21.21
N ALA A 95 5.79 24.59 20.38
CA ALA A 95 5.53 25.11 19.05
C ALA A 95 6.56 24.55 18.08
N SER A 96 6.13 24.26 16.86
CA SER A 96 7.01 23.74 15.82
C SER A 96 6.73 24.37 14.46
N THR A 97 7.75 24.37 13.61
CA THR A 97 7.67 24.77 12.21
C THR A 97 8.30 23.68 11.36
N PHE A 98 7.55 23.22 10.40
CA PHE A 98 8.00 22.29 9.35
C PHE A 98 8.08 23.04 8.03
N TYR A 99 9.19 22.88 7.30
CA TYR A 99 9.33 23.39 5.94
C TYR A 99 9.92 22.30 5.03
N ARG A 100 9.34 22.15 3.84
CA ARG A 100 9.85 21.26 2.80
C ARG A 100 9.89 21.97 1.46
N LYS A 101 11.04 21.85 0.79
CA LYS A 101 11.21 22.23 -0.62
C LYS A 101 11.66 21.01 -1.42
N TYR A 102 10.99 20.75 -2.52
CA TYR A 102 11.38 19.77 -3.53
C TYR A 102 11.55 20.46 -4.85
N GLN A 103 12.66 20.20 -5.53
CA GLN A 103 12.95 20.68 -6.86
C GLN A 103 13.44 19.53 -7.71
N GLN A 104 12.94 19.41 -8.94
CA GLN A 104 13.40 18.41 -9.90
C GLN A 104 13.61 19.07 -11.26
N GLU A 105 14.73 18.75 -11.88
CA GLU A 105 15.04 19.07 -13.27
C GLU A 105 15.10 17.76 -14.05
N TYR A 106 14.29 17.65 -15.08
CA TYR A 106 14.26 16.51 -15.99
C TYR A 106 14.68 16.95 -17.37
N ASN A 107 15.59 16.19 -17.99
CA ASN A 107 16.01 16.41 -19.37
C ASN A 107 15.99 15.08 -20.12
N SER A 108 15.61 15.13 -21.41
CA SER A 108 15.56 13.97 -22.29
C SER A 108 15.98 14.36 -23.71
N THR A 109 16.82 13.55 -24.32
CA THR A 109 17.07 13.62 -25.77
C THR A 109 15.84 13.17 -26.56
N ASP A 110 15.73 13.57 -27.82
CA ASP A 110 14.75 13.08 -28.80
C ASP A 110 15.49 12.20 -29.83
N GLY A 111 15.89 11.00 -29.39
CA GLY A 111 16.76 10.10 -30.13
C GLY A 111 18.24 10.53 -30.16
N LEU A 112 19.14 9.56 -30.28
CA LEU A 112 20.58 9.78 -30.36
C LEU A 112 21.05 9.90 -31.82
N VAL A 113 21.84 10.91 -32.13
CA VAL A 113 22.50 11.04 -33.46
C VAL A 113 23.57 9.95 -33.61
N VAL A 114 24.43 9.82 -32.63
CA VAL A 114 25.46 8.77 -32.57
C VAL A 114 25.02 7.73 -31.56
N PRO A 115 24.75 6.48 -31.97
CA PRO A 115 24.35 5.42 -31.07
C PRO A 115 25.39 5.18 -29.98
N PHE A 116 24.91 4.85 -28.75
CA PHE A 116 25.72 4.53 -27.56
C PHE A 116 26.57 5.70 -26.99
N VAL A 117 26.41 6.94 -27.53
CA VAL A 117 26.99 8.15 -26.94
C VAL A 117 25.90 8.85 -26.13
N TYR A 118 25.90 8.67 -24.81
CA TYR A 118 24.88 9.18 -23.91
C TYR A 118 25.24 10.57 -23.39
N SER A 119 24.72 11.59 -24.08
CA SER A 119 24.91 13.00 -23.77
C SER A 119 23.71 13.80 -24.26
N LEU A 120 23.28 14.83 -23.53
CA LEU A 120 22.19 15.70 -23.94
C LEU A 120 22.49 16.46 -25.26
N ASN A 121 23.77 16.70 -25.57
CA ASN A 121 24.15 17.31 -26.84
C ASN A 121 24.07 16.33 -28.02
N ASN A 122 23.95 15.04 -27.78
CA ASN A 122 23.83 14.02 -28.82
C ASN A 122 22.37 13.69 -29.11
N THR A 123 21.57 14.69 -29.45
CA THR A 123 20.14 14.57 -29.76
C THR A 123 19.85 14.83 -31.23
N SER A 124 18.98 14.05 -31.84
CA SER A 124 18.53 14.24 -33.23
C SER A 124 17.44 15.32 -33.35
N GLY A 125 16.72 15.58 -32.29
CA GLY A 125 15.72 16.63 -32.15
C GLY A 125 16.08 17.62 -31.03
N ASN A 126 15.07 18.26 -30.47
CA ASN A 126 15.26 19.17 -29.33
C ASN A 126 15.38 18.38 -28.01
N VAL A 127 16.23 18.87 -27.10
CA VAL A 127 16.21 18.38 -25.72
C VAL A 127 14.90 18.82 -25.05
N ALA A 128 14.12 17.86 -24.56
CA ALA A 128 13.00 18.17 -23.69
C ALA A 128 13.52 18.47 -22.28
N ALA A 129 13.19 19.63 -21.74
CA ALA A 129 13.58 20.06 -20.41
C ALA A 129 12.35 20.50 -19.61
N THR A 130 12.23 20.01 -18.37
CA THR A 130 11.17 20.41 -17.44
C THR A 130 11.76 20.68 -16.06
N THR A 131 11.22 21.70 -15.40
CA THR A 131 11.55 22.01 -14.01
C THR A 131 10.27 21.96 -13.18
N TYR A 132 10.34 21.26 -12.07
CA TYR A 132 9.25 21.15 -11.11
C TYR A 132 9.74 21.65 -9.75
N VAL A 133 8.97 22.54 -9.11
CA VAL A 133 9.28 23.05 -7.77
C VAL A 133 8.03 22.93 -6.91
N GLN A 134 8.20 22.44 -5.70
CA GLN A 134 7.13 22.28 -4.73
C GLN A 134 7.62 22.73 -3.35
N GLU A 135 6.85 23.59 -2.70
CA GLU A 135 7.15 24.09 -1.34
C GLU A 135 5.93 23.92 -0.43
N ARG A 136 6.18 23.56 0.83
CA ARG A 136 5.17 23.40 1.86
C ARG A 136 5.74 23.86 3.20
N ALA A 137 4.92 24.57 3.96
CA ALA A 137 5.22 24.94 5.35
C ALA A 137 4.00 24.67 6.25
N THR A 138 4.27 24.21 7.46
CA THR A 138 3.25 24.03 8.50
C THR A 138 3.80 24.57 9.82
N ASN A 139 3.06 25.50 10.44
CA ASN A 139 3.34 25.98 11.80
C ASN A 139 2.36 25.32 12.77
N SER A 140 2.82 25.01 13.96
CA SER A 140 2.02 24.26 14.91
C SER A 140 2.22 24.75 16.34
N VAL A 141 1.16 24.65 17.13
CA VAL A 141 1.23 24.73 18.61
C VAL A 141 0.57 23.49 19.18
N TYR A 142 1.12 22.98 20.27
CA TYR A 142 0.59 21.75 20.88
C TYR A 142 0.81 21.74 22.39
N ALA A 143 -0.04 20.98 23.08
CA ALA A 143 0.10 20.71 24.51
C ALA A 143 -0.34 19.28 24.82
N THR A 144 0.29 18.71 25.85
CA THR A 144 -0.10 17.42 26.43
C THR A 144 -0.18 17.52 27.94
N LEU A 145 -1.13 16.80 28.54
CA LEU A 145 -1.28 16.60 29.98
C LEU A 145 -1.30 15.11 30.26
N GLY A 146 -0.38 14.62 31.06
CA GLY A 146 -0.35 13.29 31.61
C GLY A 146 -0.69 13.33 33.10
N LEU A 147 -1.51 12.39 33.57
CA LEU A 147 -1.81 12.16 34.98
C LEU A 147 -1.55 10.69 35.30
N ASP A 148 -0.76 10.44 36.34
CA ASP A 148 -0.55 9.13 36.91
C ASP A 148 -1.15 9.11 38.31
N LEU A 149 -2.11 8.22 38.52
CA LEU A 149 -2.82 8.03 39.78
C LEU A 149 -2.51 6.62 40.32
N TYR A 150 -1.86 6.54 41.46
CA TYR A 150 -1.56 5.31 42.20
C TYR A 150 -0.69 4.30 41.43
N ASN A 151 0.09 4.76 40.44
CA ASN A 151 0.80 3.87 39.47
C ASN A 151 -0.12 2.80 38.85
N ALA A 152 -1.40 3.11 38.73
CA ALA A 152 -2.43 2.18 38.29
C ALA A 152 -3.38 2.76 37.23
N VAL A 153 -3.68 4.06 37.29
CA VAL A 153 -4.57 4.73 36.33
C VAL A 153 -3.81 5.88 35.67
N PHE A 154 -3.75 5.87 34.35
CA PHE A 154 -3.04 6.84 33.54
C PHE A 154 -4.03 7.53 32.61
N LEU A 155 -4.12 8.84 32.70
CA LEU A 155 -4.90 9.68 31.79
C LEU A 155 -3.92 10.55 30.98
N THR A 156 -4.06 10.54 29.67
CA THR A 156 -3.33 11.47 28.79
C THR A 156 -4.33 12.26 27.94
N ALA A 157 -4.21 13.56 27.92
CA ALA A 157 -4.93 14.43 27.01
C ALA A 157 -3.91 15.23 26.18
N ALA A 158 -4.16 15.36 24.88
CA ALA A 158 -3.34 16.16 23.99
C ALA A 158 -4.21 17.01 23.07
N ALA A 159 -3.66 18.15 22.67
CA ALA A 159 -4.28 19.05 21.72
C ALA A 159 -3.21 19.68 20.84
N ARG A 160 -3.49 19.78 19.54
CA ARG A 160 -2.61 20.44 18.59
C ARG A 160 -3.41 21.26 17.60
N ASN A 161 -2.87 22.42 17.21
CA ASN A 161 -3.38 23.22 16.11
C ASN A 161 -2.28 23.46 15.10
N ASP A 162 -2.57 23.16 13.84
CA ASP A 162 -1.67 23.38 12.72
C ASP A 162 -2.20 24.46 11.79
N TRP A 163 -1.28 25.20 11.16
CA TRP A 163 -1.54 26.15 10.07
C TRP A 163 -0.73 25.72 8.86
N SER A 164 -1.40 25.20 7.85
CA SER A 164 -0.74 24.72 6.63
C SER A 164 -0.78 25.74 5.49
N SER A 165 0.33 25.85 4.76
CA SER A 165 0.42 26.65 3.54
C SER A 165 -0.30 26.05 2.34
N THR A 166 -0.73 24.79 2.41
CA THR A 166 -1.36 24.06 1.28
C THR A 166 -2.86 24.19 1.25
N LEU A 167 -3.45 24.78 2.29
CA LEU A 167 -4.89 25.01 2.41
C LEU A 167 -5.25 26.49 2.15
N PRO A 168 -6.51 26.77 1.75
CA PRO A 168 -7.00 28.13 1.62
C PRO A 168 -6.82 28.92 2.92
N LYS A 169 -6.63 30.22 2.81
CA LYS A 169 -6.35 31.10 3.95
C LYS A 169 -7.39 30.98 5.06
N GLU A 170 -8.64 30.81 4.70
CA GLU A 170 -9.81 30.70 5.60
C GLU A 170 -9.80 29.34 6.34
N ASN A 171 -9.31 28.27 5.73
CA ASN A 171 -9.36 26.88 6.23
C ASN A 171 -7.99 26.30 6.58
N ARG A 172 -6.93 27.12 6.56
CA ARG A 172 -5.55 26.62 6.80
C ARG A 172 -5.26 26.20 8.24
N SER A 173 -6.11 26.64 9.19
CA SER A 173 -5.99 26.35 10.61
C SER A 173 -6.90 25.18 10.96
N TYR A 174 -6.35 24.12 11.52
CA TYR A 174 -7.12 22.96 11.96
C TYR A 174 -6.61 22.45 13.31
N PHE A 175 -7.58 22.16 14.18
CA PHE A 175 -7.37 21.72 15.55
C PHE A 175 -7.75 20.25 15.68
N TYR A 176 -6.93 19.48 16.39
CA TYR A 176 -7.17 18.07 16.62
C TYR A 176 -6.72 17.62 18.02
N PRO A 177 -7.67 17.19 18.84
CA PRO A 177 -7.46 16.70 20.19
C PRO A 177 -7.33 15.18 20.24
N SER A 178 -6.79 14.68 21.34
CA SER A 178 -6.87 13.28 21.72
C SER A 178 -6.96 13.08 23.23
N VAL A 179 -7.53 11.97 23.65
CA VAL A 179 -7.59 11.55 25.03
C VAL A 179 -7.40 10.03 25.10
N SER A 180 -6.61 9.58 26.08
CA SER A 180 -6.46 8.16 26.40
C SER A 180 -6.53 7.92 27.89
N LEU A 181 -7.18 6.83 28.25
CA LEU A 181 -7.26 6.32 29.61
C LEU A 181 -6.75 4.89 29.64
N SER A 182 -5.85 4.58 30.53
CA SER A 182 -5.45 3.20 30.78
C SER A 182 -5.42 2.89 32.26
N THR A 183 -5.71 1.64 32.61
CA THR A 183 -5.68 1.18 33.99
C THR A 183 -5.01 -0.18 34.09
N VAL A 184 -4.03 -0.27 35.00
CA VAL A 184 -3.40 -1.54 35.39
C VAL A 184 -4.21 -2.14 36.52
N VAL A 185 -5.22 -2.93 36.17
CA VAL A 185 -6.19 -3.50 37.12
C VAL A 185 -5.50 -4.36 38.19
N SER A 186 -4.46 -5.09 37.81
CA SER A 186 -3.66 -5.91 38.70
C SER A 186 -2.93 -5.14 39.80
N ASN A 187 -2.82 -3.81 39.71
CA ASN A 187 -2.16 -3.00 40.75
C ASN A 187 -3.09 -2.68 41.94
N PHE A 188 -4.41 -2.79 41.79
CA PHE A 188 -5.37 -2.44 42.83
C PHE A 188 -6.46 -3.50 43.08
N VAL A 189 -6.57 -4.52 42.21
CA VAL A 189 -7.46 -5.65 42.39
C VAL A 189 -6.65 -6.92 42.60
N THR A 190 -6.96 -7.68 43.65
CA THR A 190 -6.35 -8.99 43.83
C THR A 190 -6.77 -9.93 42.71
N MET A 191 -5.82 -10.33 41.91
CA MET A 191 -6.05 -11.23 40.77
C MET A 191 -6.05 -12.68 41.20
N PRO A 192 -6.76 -13.58 40.47
CA PRO A 192 -6.55 -15.03 40.61
C PRO A 192 -5.07 -15.39 40.37
N GLU A 193 -4.58 -16.42 41.04
CA GLU A 193 -3.14 -16.84 40.98
C GLU A 193 -2.63 -17.07 39.55
N ALA A 194 -3.52 -17.36 38.61
CA ALA A 194 -3.17 -17.57 37.21
C ALA A 194 -2.95 -16.27 36.42
N VAL A 195 -3.35 -15.10 36.94
CA VAL A 195 -3.29 -13.79 36.26
C VAL A 195 -2.19 -12.94 36.90
N ASP A 196 -1.11 -12.75 36.17
CA ASP A 196 0.05 -11.98 36.65
C ASP A 196 -0.10 -10.47 36.38
N TYR A 197 -0.80 -10.13 35.28
CA TYR A 197 -0.95 -8.76 34.83
C TYR A 197 -2.24 -8.59 34.04
N LEU A 198 -2.93 -7.47 34.29
CA LEU A 198 -4.10 -7.07 33.51
C LEU A 198 -4.14 -5.56 33.38
N LYS A 199 -4.06 -5.07 32.12
CA LYS A 199 -4.23 -3.66 31.77
C LYS A 199 -5.38 -3.54 30.77
N LEU A 200 -6.25 -2.57 31.01
CA LEU A 200 -7.28 -2.13 30.06
C LEU A 200 -6.92 -0.72 29.61
N TYR A 201 -7.20 -0.43 28.34
CA TYR A 201 -7.01 0.92 27.83
C TYR A 201 -8.07 1.27 26.79
N GLY A 202 -8.33 2.55 26.66
CA GLY A 202 -9.17 3.10 25.63
C GLY A 202 -8.65 4.47 25.21
N SER A 203 -8.80 4.81 23.95
CA SER A 203 -8.41 6.10 23.43
C SER A 203 -9.38 6.61 22.38
N TRP A 204 -9.47 7.91 22.29
CA TRP A 204 -10.07 8.61 21.17
C TRP A 204 -9.10 9.68 20.69
N ALA A 205 -8.94 9.78 19.36
CA ALA A 205 -8.09 10.77 18.74
C ALA A 205 -8.72 11.27 17.44
N GLN A 206 -8.59 12.56 17.21
CA GLN A 206 -8.83 13.16 15.92
C GLN A 206 -7.48 13.55 15.31
N VAL A 207 -7.30 13.29 14.01
CA VAL A 207 -6.18 13.80 13.22
C VAL A 207 -6.73 14.46 11.97
N SER A 208 -6.00 15.41 11.43
CA SER A 208 -6.37 16.10 10.20
C SER A 208 -5.18 16.13 9.25
N SER A 209 -5.47 16.10 7.96
CA SER A 209 -4.46 16.19 6.91
C SER A 209 -4.79 17.30 5.90
N ASP A 210 -3.75 17.86 5.32
CA ASP A 210 -3.85 18.91 4.32
C ASP A 210 -3.62 18.36 2.91
N LEU A 211 -3.67 19.24 1.93
CA LEU A 211 -3.49 18.95 0.51
C LEU A 211 -2.02 18.90 0.09
N ASN A 212 -1.80 18.37 -1.10
CA ASN A 212 -0.56 18.61 -1.82
C ASN A 212 -0.43 20.10 -2.15
N PRO A 213 0.79 20.67 -2.14
CA PRO A 213 1.01 22.05 -2.54
C PRO A 213 0.40 22.39 -3.90
N TYR A 214 -0.10 23.63 -4.02
CA TYR A 214 -0.71 24.20 -5.24
C TYR A 214 -2.00 23.51 -5.72
N SER A 215 -2.63 22.69 -4.89
CA SER A 215 -3.89 22.01 -5.24
C SER A 215 -5.13 22.89 -5.14
N THR A 216 -5.00 24.09 -4.59
CA THR A 216 -6.11 25.06 -4.39
C THR A 216 -6.16 26.15 -5.44
N GLU A 217 -5.26 26.13 -6.42
CA GLU A 217 -5.14 27.15 -7.47
C GLU A 217 -5.22 26.51 -8.86
N SER A 218 -5.82 27.23 -9.79
CA SER A 218 -5.87 26.84 -11.20
C SER A 218 -4.88 27.67 -12.01
N TYR A 219 -4.12 27.02 -12.86
CA TYR A 219 -3.18 27.67 -13.77
C TYR A 219 -3.17 26.99 -15.14
N TYR A 220 -2.84 27.76 -16.17
CA TYR A 220 -2.64 27.23 -17.51
C TYR A 220 -1.35 26.41 -17.56
N THR A 221 -1.42 25.27 -18.22
CA THR A 221 -0.24 24.43 -18.47
C THR A 221 0.26 24.62 -19.91
N ASN A 222 1.56 24.52 -20.11
CA ASN A 222 2.15 24.51 -21.45
C ASN A 222 1.88 23.14 -22.10
N SER A 223 1.15 23.12 -23.21
CA SER A 223 0.86 21.91 -24.00
C SER A 223 1.63 21.86 -25.33
N GLY A 224 2.76 22.56 -25.42
CA GLY A 224 3.64 22.57 -26.58
C GLY A 224 3.62 23.89 -27.36
N VAL A 225 4.08 23.83 -28.60
CA VAL A 225 4.21 25.01 -29.51
C VAL A 225 3.40 24.77 -30.77
N PHE A 226 2.66 25.76 -31.19
CA PHE A 226 1.96 25.79 -32.49
C PHE A 226 2.28 27.07 -33.26
N GLY A 227 2.79 26.93 -34.47
CA GLY A 227 3.15 28.08 -35.32
C GLY A 227 4.19 29.03 -34.68
N GLY A 228 5.11 28.50 -33.84
CA GLY A 228 6.11 29.31 -33.13
C GLY A 228 5.61 29.93 -31.81
N ASN A 229 4.33 29.79 -31.46
CA ASN A 229 3.73 30.33 -30.25
C ASN A 229 3.49 29.22 -29.20
N ILE A 230 3.68 29.55 -27.92
CA ILE A 230 3.37 28.63 -26.81
C ILE A 230 1.87 28.38 -26.83
N LYS A 231 1.50 27.08 -26.80
CA LYS A 231 0.12 26.62 -26.64
C LYS A 231 -0.15 26.41 -25.18
N LEU A 232 -1.09 27.17 -24.62
CA LEU A 232 -1.55 27.00 -23.24
C LEU A 232 -2.81 26.12 -23.22
N GLN A 233 -2.83 25.19 -22.30
CA GLN A 233 -3.98 24.35 -22.03
C GLN A 233 -4.68 24.83 -20.76
N TYR A 234 -6.00 24.97 -20.85
CA TYR A 234 -6.85 25.24 -19.69
C TYR A 234 -6.86 24.02 -18.75
N PRO A 235 -6.88 24.22 -17.41
CA PRO A 235 -6.90 23.09 -16.47
C PRO A 235 -8.19 22.26 -16.62
N ASN A 236 -8.06 20.94 -16.58
CA ASN A 236 -9.21 20.04 -16.69
C ASN A 236 -10.04 19.98 -15.41
N GLY A 237 -9.44 20.33 -14.27
CA GLY A 237 -10.09 20.27 -12.95
C GLY A 237 -10.48 21.65 -12.43
N LEU A 238 -11.72 21.76 -11.96
CA LEU A 238 -12.19 22.95 -11.24
C LEU A 238 -11.75 22.84 -9.78
N VAL A 239 -10.89 23.75 -9.33
CA VAL A 239 -10.49 23.81 -7.93
C VAL A 239 -11.59 24.39 -7.07
N ASN A 240 -11.59 24.04 -5.78
CA ASN A 240 -12.50 24.59 -4.77
C ASN A 240 -11.69 25.51 -3.84
N ALA A 241 -12.02 26.79 -3.87
CA ALA A 241 -11.37 27.79 -3.02
C ALA A 241 -11.68 27.61 -1.51
N ASN A 242 -12.72 26.84 -1.18
CA ASN A 242 -13.17 26.59 0.20
C ASN A 242 -12.88 25.16 0.67
N ILE A 243 -11.89 24.49 0.09
CA ILE A 243 -11.50 23.14 0.52
C ILE A 243 -11.09 23.16 2.00
N GLU A 244 -11.62 22.21 2.75
CA GLU A 244 -11.30 21.96 4.16
C GLU A 244 -10.29 20.82 4.29
N PRO A 245 -9.55 20.73 5.42
CA PRO A 245 -8.71 19.56 5.67
C PRO A 245 -9.55 18.29 5.81
N GLU A 246 -8.96 17.18 5.41
CA GLU A 246 -9.51 15.85 5.72
C GLU A 246 -9.39 15.59 7.22
N SER A 247 -10.29 14.79 7.77
CA SER A 247 -10.31 14.43 9.19
C SER A 247 -10.49 12.94 9.38
N SER A 248 -9.76 12.39 10.33
CA SER A 248 -9.85 10.99 10.74
C SER A 248 -10.10 10.95 12.25
N ASN A 249 -11.21 10.34 12.65
CA ASN A 249 -11.59 10.13 14.05
C ASN A 249 -11.40 8.65 14.39
N SER A 250 -10.51 8.36 15.32
CA SER A 250 -10.25 6.99 15.78
C SER A 250 -10.72 6.78 17.21
N PHE A 251 -11.28 5.62 17.44
CA PHE A 251 -11.62 5.10 18.76
C PHE A 251 -10.99 3.71 18.90
N GLU A 252 -10.30 3.48 20.01
CA GLU A 252 -9.63 2.22 20.29
C GLU A 252 -9.98 1.72 21.70
N LEU A 253 -10.15 0.42 21.82
CA LEU A 253 -10.25 -0.30 23.08
C LEU A 253 -9.28 -1.47 23.08
N GLY A 254 -8.54 -1.64 24.15
CA GLY A 254 -7.58 -2.72 24.23
C GLY A 254 -7.44 -3.32 25.61
N LEU A 255 -6.93 -4.54 25.57
CA LEU A 255 -6.61 -5.35 26.75
C LEU A 255 -5.20 -5.89 26.56
N SER A 256 -4.37 -5.75 27.60
CA SER A 256 -3.07 -6.39 27.68
C SER A 256 -3.01 -7.23 28.96
N SER A 257 -2.64 -8.50 28.84
CA SER A 257 -2.69 -9.43 29.96
C SER A 257 -1.54 -10.43 29.92
N ALA A 258 -1.12 -10.87 31.11
CA ALA A 258 -0.14 -11.93 31.27
C ALA A 258 -0.63 -12.95 32.31
N PHE A 259 -0.34 -14.21 32.03
CA PHE A 259 -0.81 -15.36 32.81
C PHE A 259 0.30 -16.37 33.08
N LEU A 260 0.10 -17.21 34.12
CA LEU A 260 0.92 -18.37 34.40
C LEU A 260 2.42 -18.04 34.58
N LYS A 261 2.72 -17.03 35.39
CA LYS A 261 4.06 -16.52 35.66
C LYS A 261 4.73 -15.99 34.35
N ASN A 262 3.99 -15.17 33.61
CA ASN A 262 4.38 -14.58 32.30
C ASN A 262 4.71 -15.64 31.23
N ARG A 263 4.11 -16.84 31.33
CA ARG A 263 4.26 -17.88 30.29
C ARG A 263 3.30 -17.66 29.10
N LEU A 264 2.23 -16.93 29.32
CA LEU A 264 1.26 -16.57 28.30
C LEU A 264 0.96 -15.08 28.41
N ALA A 265 1.13 -14.32 27.34
CA ALA A 265 0.69 -12.94 27.27
C ALA A 265 -0.22 -12.76 26.05
N LEU A 266 -1.29 -11.99 26.25
CA LEU A 266 -2.29 -11.70 25.22
C LEU A 266 -2.53 -10.20 25.17
N ASP A 267 -2.37 -9.62 23.98
CA ASP A 267 -2.81 -8.27 23.65
C ASP A 267 -3.94 -8.35 22.64
N LEU A 268 -5.03 -7.65 22.91
CA LEU A 268 -6.21 -7.55 22.05
C LEU A 268 -6.55 -6.08 21.86
N THR A 269 -6.69 -5.65 20.61
CA THR A 269 -7.07 -4.28 20.27
C THR A 269 -8.21 -4.30 19.25
N TYR A 270 -9.31 -3.63 19.58
CA TYR A 270 -10.37 -3.28 18.66
C TYR A 270 -10.26 -1.79 18.34
N TYR A 271 -10.40 -1.43 17.06
CA TYR A 271 -10.46 -0.03 16.65
C TYR A 271 -11.56 0.24 15.63
N ASN A 272 -12.07 1.44 15.70
CA ASN A 272 -12.96 2.03 14.71
C ASN A 272 -12.39 3.38 14.28
N VAL A 273 -12.24 3.58 12.96
CA VAL A 273 -11.74 4.82 12.38
C VAL A 273 -12.77 5.33 11.38
N VAL A 274 -13.15 6.59 11.51
CA VAL A 274 -14.06 7.29 10.60
C VAL A 274 -13.31 8.41 9.92
N ASP A 275 -13.04 8.21 8.61
CA ASP A 275 -12.37 9.18 7.74
C ASP A 275 -13.43 10.05 7.05
N THR A 276 -13.49 11.33 7.42
CA THR A 276 -14.48 12.29 6.92
C THR A 276 -13.84 13.38 6.07
N ASN A 277 -14.64 14.12 5.33
CA ASN A 277 -14.19 15.22 4.47
C ASN A 277 -13.13 14.81 3.44
N GLN A 278 -13.16 13.56 2.97
CA GLN A 278 -12.17 13.08 2.01
C GLN A 278 -12.19 13.96 0.75
N ILE A 279 -11.01 14.42 0.35
CA ILE A 279 -10.87 15.32 -0.80
C ILE A 279 -10.85 14.49 -2.07
N ILE A 280 -11.93 14.58 -2.84
CA ILE A 280 -12.15 13.81 -4.06
C ILE A 280 -12.26 14.70 -5.28
N ASP A 281 -11.88 14.16 -6.43
CA ASP A 281 -12.15 14.75 -7.74
C ASP A 281 -13.48 14.17 -8.27
N LEU A 282 -14.56 14.95 -8.13
CA LEU A 282 -15.89 14.57 -8.56
C LEU A 282 -16.06 14.84 -10.06
N PRO A 283 -16.37 13.83 -10.90
CA PRO A 283 -16.69 14.05 -12.31
C PRO A 283 -17.89 14.99 -12.49
N ILE A 284 -17.76 15.96 -13.38
CA ILE A 284 -18.83 16.90 -13.71
C ILE A 284 -19.07 16.93 -15.21
N SER A 285 -20.20 17.50 -15.63
CA SER A 285 -20.53 17.60 -17.06
C SER A 285 -19.49 18.41 -17.82
N ASN A 286 -18.96 17.87 -18.90
CA ASN A 286 -18.00 18.52 -19.80
C ASN A 286 -18.55 19.83 -20.40
N THR A 287 -19.85 20.07 -20.36
CA THR A 287 -20.46 21.33 -20.77
C THR A 287 -20.07 22.51 -19.87
N SER A 288 -19.57 22.22 -18.64
CA SER A 288 -19.00 23.22 -17.74
C SER A 288 -17.63 23.75 -18.20
N GLY A 289 -16.98 23.09 -19.15
CA GLY A 289 -15.59 23.34 -19.57
C GLY A 289 -14.55 22.62 -18.70
N PHE A 290 -14.97 21.80 -17.72
CA PHE A 290 -14.12 21.01 -16.85
C PHE A 290 -14.56 19.55 -16.85
N GLU A 291 -13.63 18.63 -16.55
CA GLU A 291 -13.90 17.20 -16.44
C GLU A 291 -14.28 16.80 -15.02
N ASN A 292 -13.68 17.46 -14.02
CA ASN A 292 -13.92 17.19 -12.62
C ASN A 292 -13.92 18.45 -11.75
N ARG A 293 -14.43 18.34 -10.54
CA ARG A 293 -14.38 19.36 -9.49
C ARG A 293 -13.85 18.76 -8.20
N LYS A 294 -12.90 19.45 -7.57
CA LYS A 294 -12.39 19.07 -6.26
C LYS A 294 -13.37 19.45 -5.15
N VAL A 295 -13.75 18.51 -4.31
CA VAL A 295 -14.70 18.71 -3.20
C VAL A 295 -14.27 17.93 -1.98
N ASN A 296 -14.68 18.40 -0.78
CA ASN A 296 -14.72 17.56 0.41
C ASN A 296 -15.98 16.70 0.33
N GLY A 297 -15.85 15.40 0.42
CA GLY A 297 -16.92 14.51 0.05
C GLY A 297 -17.03 13.26 0.91
N ASN A 298 -16.67 12.15 0.40
CA ASN A 298 -16.95 10.82 0.93
C ASN A 298 -16.51 10.60 2.39
N GLU A 299 -17.20 9.70 3.07
CA GLU A 299 -16.80 9.16 4.37
C GLU A 299 -16.47 7.67 4.23
N TYR A 300 -15.44 7.24 4.95
CA TYR A 300 -15.09 5.84 5.07
C TYR A 300 -15.01 5.44 6.53
N THR A 301 -15.57 4.28 6.86
CA THR A 301 -15.48 3.71 8.20
C THR A 301 -14.65 2.42 8.16
N THR A 302 -13.60 2.38 8.96
CA THR A 302 -12.73 1.20 9.15
C THR A 302 -13.00 0.58 10.50
N ASN A 303 -13.22 -0.74 10.53
CA ASN A 303 -13.26 -1.54 11.76
C ASN A 303 -12.16 -2.59 11.71
N GLY A 304 -11.41 -2.71 12.80
CA GLY A 304 -10.34 -3.68 12.89
C GLY A 304 -10.25 -4.36 14.24
N LEU A 305 -9.69 -5.57 14.22
CA LEU A 305 -9.38 -6.36 15.38
C LEU A 305 -7.97 -6.94 15.22
N GLU A 306 -7.14 -6.73 16.24
CA GLU A 306 -5.76 -7.20 16.29
C GLU A 306 -5.54 -8.04 17.55
N VAL A 307 -4.83 -9.14 17.39
CA VAL A 307 -4.49 -10.07 18.45
C VAL A 307 -3.02 -10.39 18.39
N VAL A 308 -2.32 -10.18 19.50
CA VAL A 308 -0.93 -10.61 19.68
C VAL A 308 -0.87 -11.60 20.82
N LEU A 309 -0.37 -12.79 20.54
CA LEU A 309 -0.17 -13.86 21.52
C LEU A 309 1.32 -14.15 21.65
N ASN A 310 1.85 -14.04 22.87
CA ASN A 310 3.18 -14.50 23.22
C ASN A 310 3.08 -15.64 24.21
N ALA A 311 3.68 -16.79 23.91
CA ALA A 311 3.62 -17.95 24.76
C ALA A 311 4.98 -18.62 24.93
N LYS A 312 5.19 -19.20 26.09
CA LYS A 312 6.31 -20.12 26.42
C LYS A 312 5.73 -21.47 26.85
N PRO A 313 5.25 -22.28 25.87
CA PRO A 313 4.56 -23.54 26.20
C PRO A 313 5.46 -24.49 26.99
N ILE A 314 6.73 -24.57 26.64
CA ILE A 314 7.72 -25.41 27.31
C ILE A 314 8.90 -24.53 27.74
N LEU A 315 9.24 -24.67 29.03
CA LEU A 315 10.40 -23.99 29.61
C LEU A 315 11.01 -24.92 30.65
N THR A 316 12.17 -25.50 30.34
CA THR A 316 12.99 -26.34 31.22
C THR A 316 14.42 -25.81 31.18
N ASP A 317 15.31 -26.38 31.98
CA ASP A 317 16.74 -25.97 31.99
C ASP A 317 17.42 -26.20 30.64
N ASP A 318 17.10 -27.30 29.95
CA ASP A 318 17.72 -27.67 28.68
C ASP A 318 16.92 -27.24 27.43
N PHE A 319 15.59 -27.05 27.56
CA PHE A 319 14.74 -26.78 26.41
C PHE A 319 13.73 -25.67 26.69
N SER A 320 13.68 -24.70 25.74
CA SER A 320 12.63 -23.68 25.71
C SER A 320 11.98 -23.58 24.34
N TRP A 321 10.67 -23.39 24.34
CA TRP A 321 9.89 -23.07 23.16
C TRP A 321 9.16 -21.75 23.39
N ASN A 322 9.45 -20.74 22.55
CA ASN A 322 8.77 -19.45 22.54
C ASN A 322 7.96 -19.32 21.25
N VAL A 323 6.74 -18.83 21.36
CA VAL A 323 5.82 -18.59 20.25
C VAL A 323 5.33 -17.16 20.31
N THR A 324 5.37 -16.46 19.17
CA THR A 324 4.66 -15.20 18.98
C THR A 324 3.72 -15.38 17.79
N ALA A 325 2.43 -15.13 17.99
CA ALA A 325 1.43 -15.12 16.93
C ALA A 325 0.77 -13.75 16.85
N ASN A 326 0.71 -13.19 15.64
CA ASN A 326 0.03 -11.93 15.34
C ASN A 326 -1.08 -12.22 14.35
N TRP A 327 -2.31 -11.87 14.69
CA TRP A 327 -3.46 -12.00 13.81
C TRP A 327 -4.15 -10.65 13.68
N SER A 328 -4.57 -10.29 12.47
CA SER A 328 -5.31 -9.06 12.25
C SER A 328 -6.40 -9.22 11.19
N ARG A 329 -7.47 -8.48 11.39
CA ARG A 329 -8.57 -8.30 10.44
C ARG A 329 -8.96 -6.84 10.38
N LYS A 330 -9.04 -6.28 9.17
CA LYS A 330 -9.47 -4.91 8.90
C LYS A 330 -10.50 -4.89 7.77
N VAL A 331 -11.57 -4.13 7.94
CA VAL A 331 -12.55 -3.87 6.88
C VAL A 331 -12.87 -2.39 6.85
N GLN A 332 -12.65 -1.75 5.70
CA GLN A 332 -13.04 -0.37 5.44
C GLN A 332 -14.22 -0.34 4.48
N LYS A 333 -15.22 0.49 4.76
CA LYS A 333 -16.41 0.67 3.93
C LYS A 333 -16.63 2.14 3.61
N ILE A 334 -17.18 2.42 2.43
CA ILE A 334 -17.69 3.75 2.11
C ILE A 334 -19.05 3.94 2.77
N THR A 335 -19.14 4.84 3.76
CA THR A 335 -20.33 5.04 4.59
C THR A 335 -21.12 6.28 4.21
N GLU A 336 -20.50 7.23 3.49
CA GLU A 336 -21.18 8.36 2.88
C GLU A 336 -20.55 8.69 1.53
N ILE A 337 -21.37 9.07 0.54
CA ILE A 337 -20.94 9.52 -0.77
C ILE A 337 -21.43 10.95 -0.99
N TYR A 338 -20.54 11.80 -1.47
CA TYR A 338 -20.82 13.22 -1.73
C TYR A 338 -22.16 13.47 -2.42
N GLY A 339 -22.93 14.44 -1.90
CA GLY A 339 -24.21 14.85 -2.49
C GLY A 339 -25.35 13.85 -2.32
N ASN A 340 -25.26 12.94 -1.35
CA ASN A 340 -26.22 11.84 -1.12
C ASN A 340 -26.35 10.90 -2.33
N ASN A 341 -25.29 10.79 -3.13
CA ASN A 341 -25.23 9.82 -4.21
C ASN A 341 -25.14 8.39 -3.65
N THR A 342 -25.54 7.42 -4.43
CA THR A 342 -25.48 6.00 -4.06
C THR A 342 -24.25 5.29 -4.59
N THR A 343 -23.52 5.95 -5.50
CA THR A 343 -22.33 5.38 -6.15
C THR A 343 -21.22 6.42 -6.30
N TYR A 344 -19.97 5.95 -6.21
CA TYR A 344 -18.76 6.72 -6.50
C TYR A 344 -17.68 5.80 -7.09
N ASN A 345 -17.21 6.07 -8.32
CA ASN A 345 -16.20 5.27 -9.01
C ASN A 345 -16.46 3.75 -8.96
N ASN A 346 -17.65 3.32 -9.31
CA ASN A 346 -18.19 1.95 -9.23
C ASN A 346 -18.47 1.44 -7.81
N LEU A 347 -17.93 2.04 -6.75
CA LEU A 347 -18.29 1.69 -5.38
C LEU A 347 -19.73 2.13 -5.09
N ARG A 348 -20.49 1.27 -4.44
CA ARG A 348 -21.83 1.55 -3.92
C ARG A 348 -21.75 1.86 -2.43
N LEU A 349 -22.71 2.64 -1.94
CA LEU A 349 -22.81 2.92 -0.52
C LEU A 349 -22.82 1.62 0.31
N ASN A 350 -21.98 1.57 1.34
CA ASN A 350 -21.67 0.42 2.19
C ASN A 350 -20.83 -0.69 1.56
N ASP A 351 -20.36 -0.54 0.34
CA ASP A 351 -19.34 -1.42 -0.21
C ASP A 351 -18.04 -1.32 0.61
N ARG A 352 -17.25 -2.36 0.57
CA ARG A 352 -15.85 -2.29 1.01
C ARG A 352 -15.09 -1.31 0.10
N ALA A 353 -14.23 -0.49 0.68
CA ALA A 353 -13.40 0.45 -0.09
C ALA A 353 -12.45 -0.26 -1.07
N ASP A 354 -12.08 -1.50 -0.76
CA ASP A 354 -11.27 -2.39 -1.57
C ASP A 354 -12.10 -3.33 -2.47
N SER A 355 -13.40 -3.06 -2.66
CA SER A 355 -14.25 -3.82 -3.59
C SER A 355 -13.66 -3.83 -4.99
N TYR A 356 -13.57 -5.02 -5.57
CA TYR A 356 -12.95 -5.22 -6.86
C TYR A 356 -14.00 -5.31 -7.97
N TYR A 357 -14.20 -4.18 -8.64
CA TYR A 357 -15.04 -4.07 -9.83
C TYR A 357 -14.18 -4.20 -11.09
N ALA A 358 -14.59 -5.02 -12.02
CA ALA A 358 -13.87 -5.21 -13.28
C ALA A 358 -14.82 -5.45 -14.46
N THR A 359 -14.34 -5.09 -15.66
CA THR A 359 -15.01 -5.46 -16.90
C THR A 359 -14.93 -6.96 -17.10
N VAL A 360 -16.06 -7.61 -17.26
CA VAL A 360 -16.21 -9.05 -17.49
C VAL A 360 -16.81 -9.33 -18.86
N TRP A 361 -16.84 -10.59 -19.25
CA TRP A 361 -17.59 -11.05 -20.41
C TRP A 361 -19.07 -11.18 -20.09
N GLN A 362 -19.95 -10.79 -21.03
CA GLN A 362 -21.39 -10.98 -20.88
C GLN A 362 -21.75 -12.47 -20.80
N LYS A 363 -22.74 -12.76 -19.95
CA LYS A 363 -23.31 -14.09 -19.78
C LYS A 363 -24.81 -14.10 -19.97
N SER A 364 -25.34 -15.24 -20.39
CA SER A 364 -26.78 -15.51 -20.35
C SER A 364 -27.26 -15.69 -18.90
N ALA A 365 -28.57 -15.72 -18.70
CA ALA A 365 -29.16 -16.03 -17.39
C ALA A 365 -28.74 -17.43 -16.87
N ASP A 366 -28.44 -18.36 -17.77
CA ASP A 366 -27.97 -19.71 -17.44
C ASP A 366 -26.46 -19.79 -17.19
N GLY A 367 -25.74 -18.67 -17.36
CA GLY A 367 -24.29 -18.55 -17.13
C GLY A 367 -23.41 -18.81 -18.35
N ASP A 368 -24.00 -19.09 -19.51
CA ASP A 368 -23.25 -19.29 -20.75
C ASP A 368 -22.61 -18.00 -21.24
N LEU A 369 -21.40 -18.11 -21.79
CA LEU A 369 -20.67 -17.01 -22.40
C LEU A 369 -21.41 -16.48 -23.63
N ILE A 370 -21.66 -15.18 -23.72
CA ILE A 370 -22.29 -14.58 -24.90
C ILE A 370 -21.23 -14.20 -25.92
N LEU A 371 -21.37 -14.73 -27.12
CA LEU A 371 -20.48 -14.55 -28.25
C LEU A 371 -21.15 -13.73 -29.34
N GLY A 372 -20.36 -12.89 -30.00
CA GLY A 372 -20.79 -12.22 -31.22
C GLY A 372 -20.85 -13.14 -32.43
N ALA A 373 -21.37 -12.66 -33.57
CA ALA A 373 -21.41 -13.41 -34.83
C ALA A 373 -20.03 -13.87 -35.33
N ASN A 374 -18.95 -13.21 -34.85
CA ASN A 374 -17.56 -13.58 -35.14
C ASN A 374 -17.00 -14.65 -34.20
N GLY A 375 -17.81 -15.20 -33.29
CA GLY A 375 -17.41 -16.22 -32.31
C GLY A 375 -16.56 -15.65 -31.14
N LEU A 376 -16.32 -14.34 -31.07
CA LEU A 376 -15.59 -13.71 -29.95
C LEU A 376 -16.55 -13.28 -28.85
N PRO A 377 -16.10 -13.27 -27.59
CA PRO A 377 -16.93 -12.89 -26.46
C PRO A 377 -17.24 -11.39 -26.47
N ILE A 378 -18.42 -11.04 -25.98
CA ILE A 378 -18.89 -9.65 -25.83
C ILE A 378 -18.61 -9.19 -24.41
N ARG A 379 -17.95 -8.03 -24.27
CA ARG A 379 -17.70 -7.43 -22.94
C ARG A 379 -18.99 -6.86 -22.37
N ASP A 380 -19.14 -6.96 -21.06
CA ASP A 380 -20.17 -6.20 -20.35
C ASP A 380 -19.86 -4.70 -20.45
N ASN A 381 -20.92 -3.90 -20.61
CA ASN A 381 -20.80 -2.44 -20.66
C ASN A 381 -20.47 -1.83 -19.30
N PHE A 382 -20.81 -2.55 -18.23
CA PHE A 382 -20.61 -2.11 -16.84
C PHE A 382 -19.64 -3.04 -16.10
N PRO A 383 -18.75 -2.50 -15.28
CA PRO A 383 -17.92 -3.32 -14.39
C PRO A 383 -18.78 -4.09 -13.39
N GLN A 384 -18.46 -5.34 -13.16
CA GLN A 384 -19.16 -6.21 -12.21
C GLN A 384 -18.32 -6.39 -10.95
N LEU A 385 -18.99 -6.49 -9.78
CA LEU A 385 -18.34 -6.78 -8.51
C LEU A 385 -17.90 -8.26 -8.46
N LEU A 386 -16.59 -8.50 -8.41
CA LEU A 386 -16.02 -9.84 -8.36
C LEU A 386 -15.66 -10.28 -6.93
N GLY A 387 -15.46 -9.32 -6.02
CA GLY A 387 -15.05 -9.55 -4.65
C GLY A 387 -14.32 -8.33 -4.08
N HIS A 388 -13.21 -8.55 -3.38
CA HIS A 388 -12.40 -7.50 -2.78
C HIS A 388 -10.90 -7.84 -2.88
N ASN A 389 -10.03 -6.82 -2.83
CA ASN A 389 -8.59 -6.98 -3.03
C ASN A 389 -7.85 -7.40 -1.77
N ASP A 390 -8.20 -6.83 -0.60
CA ASP A 390 -7.51 -7.11 0.65
C ASP A 390 -7.90 -8.48 1.21
N GLN A 391 -6.96 -9.11 1.88
CA GLN A 391 -7.21 -10.38 2.58
C GLN A 391 -8.22 -10.16 3.72
N ASP A 392 -9.06 -11.18 4.00
CA ASP A 392 -10.03 -11.13 5.09
C ASP A 392 -9.36 -11.06 6.45
N TRP A 393 -8.19 -11.70 6.57
CA TRP A 393 -7.34 -11.65 7.75
C TRP A 393 -5.90 -12.04 7.38
N THR A 394 -4.95 -11.63 8.22
CA THR A 394 -3.53 -11.96 8.11
C THR A 394 -3.05 -12.64 9.38
N LEU A 395 -2.03 -13.48 9.26
CA LEU A 395 -1.40 -14.20 10.36
C LEU A 395 0.11 -14.20 10.21
N GLY A 396 0.82 -13.81 11.27
CA GLY A 396 2.24 -14.02 11.43
C GLY A 396 2.49 -14.97 12.61
N LEU A 397 3.35 -15.96 12.44
CA LEU A 397 3.71 -16.94 13.46
C LEU A 397 5.22 -17.07 13.53
N GLN A 398 5.80 -16.74 14.68
CA GLN A 398 7.22 -16.88 14.96
C GLN A 398 7.40 -17.94 16.05
N ASN A 399 8.23 -18.93 15.80
CA ASN A 399 8.60 -19.96 16.77
C ASN A 399 10.11 -19.93 16.99
N SER A 400 10.53 -20.01 18.23
CA SER A 400 11.93 -20.18 18.62
C SER A 400 12.06 -21.36 19.56
N PHE A 401 12.80 -22.36 19.12
CA PHE A 401 13.13 -23.56 19.89
C PHE A 401 14.59 -23.51 20.30
N LYS A 402 14.87 -23.52 21.58
CA LYS A 402 16.24 -23.57 22.08
C LYS A 402 16.43 -24.89 22.83
N TYR A 403 17.39 -25.68 22.39
CA TYR A 403 17.86 -26.89 23.07
C TYR A 403 19.35 -26.77 23.34
N LYS A 404 19.73 -26.53 24.59
CA LYS A 404 21.12 -26.25 25.00
C LYS A 404 21.74 -25.14 24.12
N ASN A 405 22.75 -25.48 23.34
CA ASN A 405 23.49 -24.55 22.49
C ASN A 405 22.86 -24.36 21.08
N LEU A 406 21.81 -25.13 20.74
CA LEU A 406 21.11 -25.01 19.46
C LEU A 406 19.85 -24.18 19.59
N THR A 407 19.71 -23.15 18.75
CA THR A 407 18.48 -22.39 18.59
C THR A 407 17.95 -22.54 17.16
N VAL A 408 16.68 -22.93 17.03
CA VAL A 408 15.98 -23.04 15.74
C VAL A 408 14.86 -22.02 15.73
N ASN A 409 14.85 -21.12 14.72
CA ASN A 409 13.77 -20.16 14.52
C ASN A 409 13.00 -20.50 13.26
N VAL A 410 11.67 -20.48 13.36
CA VAL A 410 10.74 -20.76 12.27
C VAL A 410 9.73 -19.63 12.20
N GLY A 411 9.74 -18.87 11.11
CA GLY A 411 8.79 -17.80 10.84
C GLY A 411 7.87 -18.16 9.68
N ILE A 412 6.56 -18.06 9.91
CA ILE A 412 5.52 -18.27 8.91
C ILE A 412 4.65 -17.02 8.90
N ASP A 413 4.31 -16.52 7.73
CA ASP A 413 3.33 -15.45 7.59
C ASP A 413 2.48 -15.64 6.33
N GLY A 414 1.33 -14.97 6.31
CA GLY A 414 0.41 -15.02 5.19
C GLY A 414 -0.94 -14.44 5.54
N GLY A 415 -1.91 -14.70 4.66
CA GLY A 415 -3.28 -14.27 4.86
C GLY A 415 -4.24 -15.07 4.00
N TRP A 416 -5.51 -14.88 4.28
CA TRP A 416 -6.59 -15.63 3.68
C TRP A 416 -7.63 -14.71 3.05
N GLY A 417 -8.16 -15.09 1.87
CA GLY A 417 -9.14 -14.31 1.11
C GLY A 417 -8.50 -13.25 0.22
N GLY A 418 -9.34 -12.38 -0.30
CA GLY A 418 -8.96 -11.36 -1.26
C GLY A 418 -8.75 -11.89 -2.68
N LEU A 419 -8.67 -10.96 -3.62
CA LEU A 419 -8.44 -11.23 -5.04
C LEU A 419 -7.19 -10.52 -5.53
N ILE A 420 -6.50 -11.14 -6.48
CA ILE A 420 -5.37 -10.54 -7.18
C ILE A 420 -5.55 -10.73 -8.69
N ARG A 421 -5.41 -9.64 -9.46
CA ARG A 421 -5.33 -9.68 -10.92
C ARG A 421 -3.90 -9.95 -11.33
N SER A 422 -3.71 -10.87 -12.26
CA SER A 422 -2.41 -11.18 -12.81
C SER A 422 -2.24 -10.64 -14.22
N LEU A 423 -1.53 -9.52 -14.33
CA LEU A 423 -1.08 -8.99 -15.63
C LEU A 423 -0.01 -9.89 -16.26
N THR A 424 0.76 -10.60 -15.46
CA THR A 424 1.73 -11.60 -15.92
C THR A 424 1.01 -12.71 -16.71
N VAL A 425 -0.05 -13.28 -16.15
CA VAL A 425 -0.84 -14.32 -16.84
C VAL A 425 -1.49 -13.77 -18.12
N GLU A 426 -2.06 -12.57 -18.07
CA GLU A 426 -2.61 -11.90 -19.25
C GLU A 426 -1.57 -11.72 -20.36
N LYS A 427 -0.37 -11.25 -20.02
CA LYS A 427 0.72 -11.08 -20.98
C LYS A 427 1.27 -12.39 -21.50
N MET A 428 1.31 -13.43 -20.67
CA MET A 428 1.69 -14.78 -21.10
C MET A 428 0.71 -15.32 -22.17
N TRP A 429 -0.59 -15.14 -21.96
CA TRP A 429 -1.61 -15.49 -22.96
C TRP A 429 -1.46 -14.65 -24.22
N TRP A 430 -1.40 -13.34 -24.09
CA TRP A 430 -1.26 -12.41 -25.22
C TRP A 430 -0.01 -12.68 -26.05
N GLY A 431 1.12 -12.96 -25.38
CA GLY A 431 2.40 -13.27 -26.03
C GLY A 431 2.58 -14.72 -26.46
N GLY A 432 1.58 -15.58 -26.22
CA GLY A 432 1.64 -17.00 -26.54
C GLY A 432 2.69 -17.77 -25.72
N LYS A 433 2.95 -17.34 -24.48
CA LYS A 433 3.90 -17.95 -23.53
C LYS A 433 3.21 -18.75 -22.42
N HIS A 434 1.88 -18.63 -22.29
CA HIS A 434 1.13 -19.44 -21.33
C HIS A 434 1.19 -20.92 -21.74
N PRO A 435 1.35 -21.88 -20.81
CA PRO A 435 1.45 -23.33 -21.16
C PRO A 435 0.31 -23.80 -22.06
N ASN A 436 -0.92 -23.40 -21.78
CA ASN A 436 -2.11 -23.80 -22.56
C ASN A 436 -2.26 -23.03 -23.88
N SER A 437 -1.43 -22.03 -24.18
CA SER A 437 -1.55 -21.24 -25.41
C SER A 437 -1.20 -22.02 -26.69
N THR A 438 -0.64 -23.21 -26.55
CA THR A 438 -0.28 -24.08 -27.70
C THR A 438 -1.37 -25.07 -28.11
N GLU A 439 -2.46 -25.18 -27.34
CA GLU A 439 -3.43 -26.30 -27.41
C GLU A 439 -4.01 -26.58 -28.81
N TYR A 440 -4.39 -25.56 -29.54
CA TYR A 440 -4.98 -25.74 -30.90
C TYR A 440 -4.04 -25.34 -32.03
N ARG A 441 -2.78 -24.97 -31.76
CA ARG A 441 -1.85 -24.45 -32.80
C ARG A 441 -1.58 -25.46 -33.91
N ASP A 442 -1.28 -26.69 -33.55
CA ASP A 442 -0.93 -27.72 -34.53
C ASP A 442 -2.14 -28.14 -35.37
N ALA A 443 -3.32 -28.26 -34.74
CA ALA A 443 -4.56 -28.58 -35.43
C ALA A 443 -4.96 -27.48 -36.41
N GLU A 444 -4.86 -26.22 -36.01
CA GLU A 444 -5.17 -25.06 -36.85
C GLU A 444 -4.16 -24.91 -38.00
N TYR A 445 -2.87 -25.14 -37.73
CA TYR A 445 -1.83 -25.16 -38.77
C TYR A 445 -2.06 -26.24 -39.80
N ALA A 446 -2.42 -27.45 -39.37
CA ALA A 446 -2.70 -28.58 -40.25
C ALA A 446 -3.97 -28.36 -41.09
N ALA A 447 -5.01 -27.75 -40.52
CA ALA A 447 -6.27 -27.48 -41.20
C ALA A 447 -6.19 -26.27 -42.15
N GLY A 448 -5.27 -25.32 -41.90
CA GLY A 448 -5.16 -24.05 -42.62
C GLY A 448 -6.33 -23.08 -42.42
N VAL A 449 -7.22 -23.39 -41.48
CA VAL A 449 -8.41 -22.60 -41.11
C VAL A 449 -8.63 -22.68 -39.61
N PRO A 450 -9.37 -21.70 -39.00
CA PRO A 450 -9.76 -21.77 -37.59
C PRO A 450 -10.48 -23.07 -37.24
N VAL A 451 -10.07 -23.74 -36.16
CA VAL A 451 -10.68 -25.02 -35.70
C VAL A 451 -11.29 -24.93 -34.30
N TYR A 452 -10.96 -23.89 -33.54
CA TYR A 452 -11.49 -23.73 -32.22
C TYR A 452 -12.88 -23.10 -32.25
N VAL A 453 -13.89 -23.83 -31.79
CA VAL A 453 -15.27 -23.34 -31.59
C VAL A 453 -15.46 -23.06 -30.10
N PRO A 454 -15.50 -21.77 -29.67
CA PRO A 454 -15.71 -21.44 -28.26
C PRO A 454 -17.06 -21.92 -27.76
N GLU A 455 -17.08 -22.48 -26.56
CA GLU A 455 -18.32 -22.79 -25.84
C GLU A 455 -19.04 -21.50 -25.46
N GLY A 456 -20.34 -21.44 -25.73
CA GLY A 456 -21.18 -20.28 -25.45
C GLY A 456 -22.33 -20.13 -26.42
N VAL A 457 -23.06 -19.04 -26.29
CA VAL A 457 -24.30 -18.78 -27.06
C VAL A 457 -24.22 -17.48 -27.84
N GLN A 458 -24.94 -17.39 -28.91
CA GLN A 458 -25.15 -16.16 -29.69
C GLN A 458 -26.58 -15.66 -29.48
N VAL A 459 -26.75 -14.34 -29.34
CA VAL A 459 -28.04 -13.71 -29.22
C VAL A 459 -28.77 -13.77 -30.57
N THR A 460 -29.99 -14.29 -30.57
CA THR A 460 -30.83 -14.40 -31.76
C THR A 460 -31.98 -13.38 -31.77
N GLY A 461 -32.29 -12.77 -30.65
CA GLY A 461 -33.31 -11.74 -30.52
C GLY A 461 -33.48 -11.30 -29.06
N GLY A 462 -34.33 -10.31 -28.84
CA GLY A 462 -34.55 -9.70 -27.53
C GLY A 462 -33.47 -8.71 -27.11
N ASP A 463 -33.66 -8.07 -25.98
CA ASP A 463 -32.82 -6.97 -25.48
C ASP A 463 -32.41 -7.19 -24.04
N LEU A 464 -31.23 -6.66 -23.66
CA LEU A 464 -30.77 -6.46 -22.29
C LEU A 464 -30.94 -4.99 -21.94
N VAL A 465 -31.72 -4.69 -20.91
CA VAL A 465 -31.89 -3.34 -20.35
C VAL A 465 -31.25 -3.29 -18.98
N GLN A 466 -30.31 -2.37 -18.81
CA GLN A 466 -29.59 -2.13 -17.55
C GLN A 466 -29.83 -0.69 -17.09
N ASP A 467 -29.81 -0.45 -15.79
CA ASP A 467 -29.82 0.90 -15.23
C ASP A 467 -28.44 1.59 -15.37
N VAL A 468 -28.32 2.79 -14.83
CA VAL A 468 -27.09 3.60 -14.86
C VAL A 468 -25.92 2.96 -14.08
N ASN A 469 -26.19 1.99 -13.22
CA ASN A 469 -25.21 1.27 -12.41
C ASN A 469 -24.89 -0.12 -12.99
N GLY A 470 -25.52 -0.52 -14.10
CA GLY A 470 -25.38 -1.82 -14.73
C GLY A 470 -26.25 -2.92 -14.12
N ASP A 471 -27.18 -2.58 -13.22
CA ASP A 471 -28.14 -3.55 -12.68
C ASP A 471 -29.18 -3.92 -13.75
N VAL A 472 -29.42 -5.23 -13.92
CA VAL A 472 -30.35 -5.71 -14.94
C VAL A 472 -31.78 -5.37 -14.56
N ILE A 473 -32.43 -4.52 -15.38
CA ILE A 473 -33.86 -4.22 -15.27
C ILE A 473 -34.69 -5.28 -15.99
N SER A 474 -34.25 -5.68 -17.17
CA SER A 474 -34.92 -6.70 -17.99
C SER A 474 -33.91 -7.38 -18.94
N ASP A 475 -34.02 -8.69 -19.07
CA ASP A 475 -33.30 -9.47 -20.07
C ASP A 475 -34.31 -10.37 -20.79
N THR A 476 -34.59 -10.05 -22.05
CA THR A 476 -35.50 -10.78 -22.92
C THR A 476 -34.76 -11.52 -24.05
N ARG A 477 -33.43 -11.55 -23.99
CA ARG A 477 -32.60 -12.14 -25.03
C ARG A 477 -32.88 -13.63 -25.21
N THR A 478 -32.90 -14.05 -26.44
CA THR A 478 -32.99 -15.45 -26.85
C THR A 478 -31.67 -15.90 -27.49
N TYR A 479 -31.36 -17.17 -27.39
CA TYR A 479 -30.02 -17.65 -27.68
C TYR A 479 -30.01 -18.88 -28.57
N THR A 480 -28.93 -19.06 -29.32
CA THR A 480 -28.57 -20.32 -30.01
C THR A 480 -27.12 -20.68 -29.68
N GLN A 481 -26.81 -21.97 -29.72
CA GLN A 481 -25.42 -22.44 -29.48
C GLN A 481 -24.48 -21.86 -30.52
N ASN A 482 -23.27 -21.48 -30.11
CA ASN A 482 -22.24 -21.02 -31.02
C ASN A 482 -21.70 -22.18 -31.87
N THR A 483 -21.62 -21.95 -33.17
CA THR A 483 -20.98 -22.87 -34.13
C THR A 483 -19.85 -22.18 -34.89
N THR A 484 -19.56 -20.93 -34.60
CA THR A 484 -18.55 -20.13 -35.30
C THR A 484 -17.17 -20.48 -34.77
N ALA A 485 -16.28 -20.97 -35.65
CA ALA A 485 -14.89 -21.19 -35.30
C ALA A 485 -14.09 -19.87 -35.27
N VAL A 486 -13.15 -19.76 -34.34
CA VAL A 486 -12.27 -18.60 -34.15
C VAL A 486 -10.83 -19.09 -34.20
N SER A 487 -9.93 -18.29 -34.80
CA SER A 487 -8.50 -18.54 -34.71
C SER A 487 -8.05 -18.63 -33.25
N TRP A 488 -7.32 -19.69 -32.90
CA TRP A 488 -6.80 -19.87 -31.55
C TRP A 488 -5.89 -18.72 -31.09
N GLN A 489 -5.12 -18.16 -32.04
CA GLN A 489 -4.33 -16.97 -31.76
C GLN A 489 -5.23 -15.79 -31.34
N THR A 490 -6.28 -15.51 -32.10
CA THR A 490 -7.22 -14.42 -31.81
C THR A 490 -7.92 -14.64 -30.48
N TRP A 491 -8.40 -15.85 -30.19
CA TRP A 491 -9.04 -16.19 -28.92
C TRP A 491 -8.09 -16.01 -27.75
N SER A 492 -6.93 -16.65 -27.78
CA SER A 492 -5.96 -16.65 -26.69
C SER A 492 -5.37 -15.26 -26.39
N GLN A 493 -5.28 -14.39 -27.39
CA GLN A 493 -4.86 -13.00 -27.22
C GLN A 493 -5.95 -12.06 -26.69
N ASN A 494 -7.22 -12.42 -26.86
CA ASN A 494 -8.33 -11.54 -26.47
C ASN A 494 -9.01 -11.99 -25.18
N TYR A 495 -9.31 -13.27 -25.02
CA TYR A 495 -10.17 -13.73 -23.94
C TYR A 495 -9.65 -13.39 -22.55
N PRO A 496 -8.43 -13.80 -22.15
CA PRO A 496 -7.92 -13.48 -20.81
C PRO A 496 -7.30 -12.07 -20.68
N TYR A 497 -7.11 -11.35 -21.81
CA TYR A 497 -6.47 -10.04 -21.79
C TYR A 497 -7.46 -8.87 -21.73
N ARG A 498 -8.64 -9.03 -22.33
CA ARG A 498 -9.60 -7.95 -22.53
C ARG A 498 -10.65 -7.82 -21.46
N ALA A 499 -10.81 -8.81 -20.61
CA ALA A 499 -11.76 -8.80 -19.51
C ALA A 499 -11.25 -9.62 -18.33
N ALA A 500 -11.81 -9.40 -17.16
CA ALA A 500 -11.55 -10.20 -15.97
C ALA A 500 -12.20 -11.58 -16.13
N VAL A 501 -11.40 -12.61 -15.85
CA VAL A 501 -11.85 -14.02 -15.81
C VAL A 501 -11.40 -14.58 -14.47
N THR A 502 -12.35 -14.92 -13.61
CA THR A 502 -12.06 -15.45 -12.28
C THR A 502 -11.71 -16.94 -12.36
N TYR A 503 -10.92 -17.40 -11.38
CA TYR A 503 -10.63 -18.84 -11.22
C TYR A 503 -11.89 -19.70 -11.02
N LYS A 504 -13.00 -19.10 -10.57
CA LYS A 504 -14.30 -19.78 -10.43
C LYS A 504 -15.00 -20.01 -11.77
N GLU A 505 -14.73 -19.17 -12.76
CA GLU A 505 -15.34 -19.26 -14.09
C GLU A 505 -14.53 -20.15 -15.01
N SER A 506 -13.20 -20.06 -14.94
CA SER A 506 -12.32 -20.88 -15.78
C SER A 506 -10.92 -20.94 -15.18
N GLU A 507 -10.54 -22.08 -14.64
CA GLU A 507 -9.16 -22.30 -14.17
C GLU A 507 -8.14 -22.10 -15.30
N LYS A 508 -8.50 -22.49 -16.52
CA LYS A 508 -7.62 -22.42 -17.70
C LYS A 508 -7.30 -20.99 -18.13
N PHE A 509 -8.30 -20.10 -18.13
CA PHE A 509 -8.18 -18.73 -18.64
C PHE A 509 -8.20 -17.69 -17.52
N ALA A 510 -8.19 -18.11 -16.26
CA ALA A 510 -8.24 -17.19 -15.13
C ALA A 510 -7.09 -16.18 -15.17
N ASN A 511 -7.42 -14.92 -14.98
CA ASN A 511 -6.47 -13.82 -14.73
C ASN A 511 -6.75 -13.12 -13.39
N ILE A 512 -7.83 -13.52 -12.70
CA ILE A 512 -8.17 -13.10 -11.33
C ILE A 512 -8.11 -14.35 -10.44
N PHE A 513 -7.28 -14.29 -9.41
CA PHE A 513 -6.98 -15.41 -8.51
C PHE A 513 -7.32 -15.08 -7.06
N ASP A 514 -7.58 -16.13 -6.27
CA ASP A 514 -7.64 -16.04 -4.81
C ASP A 514 -6.23 -15.70 -4.27
N ARG A 515 -6.15 -14.63 -3.45
CA ARG A 515 -4.89 -14.07 -2.92
C ARG A 515 -4.38 -14.80 -1.69
N SER A 516 -5.05 -15.86 -1.23
CA SER A 516 -4.65 -16.61 -0.04
C SER A 516 -3.28 -17.26 -0.21
N PHE A 517 -2.41 -17.06 0.76
CA PHE A 517 -1.11 -17.73 0.82
C PHE A 517 -0.59 -17.82 2.25
N PHE A 518 0.36 -18.74 2.46
CA PHE A 518 1.25 -18.79 3.62
C PHE A 518 2.67 -19.11 3.15
N LYS A 519 3.66 -18.47 3.77
CA LYS A 519 5.07 -18.65 3.45
C LYS A 519 5.87 -19.10 4.67
N LEU A 520 6.76 -20.06 4.48
CA LEU A 520 7.89 -20.27 5.39
C LEU A 520 8.90 -19.16 5.12
N ARG A 521 8.73 -18.05 5.85
CA ARG A 521 9.46 -16.80 5.64
C ARG A 521 10.89 -16.91 6.08
N THR A 522 11.11 -17.51 7.25
CA THR A 522 12.42 -17.69 7.83
C THR A 522 12.54 -19.07 8.44
N LEU A 523 13.71 -19.70 8.24
CA LEU A 523 14.15 -20.88 8.96
C LEU A 523 15.61 -20.71 9.27
N SER A 524 15.99 -20.69 10.54
CA SER A 524 17.39 -20.57 10.92
C SER A 524 17.77 -21.57 11.99
N PHE A 525 19.00 -22.02 11.90
CA PHE A 525 19.66 -22.88 12.88
C PHE A 525 20.89 -22.11 13.36
N ASN A 526 20.90 -21.75 14.62
CA ASN A 526 22.06 -21.11 15.28
C ASN A 526 22.64 -22.08 16.31
N TYR A 527 23.92 -22.30 16.25
CA TYR A 527 24.63 -23.13 17.22
C TYR A 527 25.76 -22.34 17.86
N ASP A 528 25.76 -22.29 19.20
CA ASP A 528 26.84 -21.70 20.00
C ASP A 528 27.97 -22.72 20.16
N PHE A 529 29.08 -22.45 19.51
CA PHE A 529 30.30 -23.25 19.52
C PHE A 529 31.31 -22.82 20.59
N THR A 530 31.01 -21.82 21.40
CA THR A 530 31.98 -21.18 22.32
C THR A 530 32.67 -22.20 23.22
N GLU A 531 31.90 -23.06 23.87
CA GLU A 531 32.48 -24.10 24.74
C GLU A 531 33.17 -25.22 23.97
N LEU A 532 32.63 -25.60 22.81
CA LEU A 532 33.18 -26.69 21.99
C LEU A 532 34.48 -26.28 21.32
N ALA A 533 34.59 -25.04 20.84
CA ALA A 533 35.79 -24.53 20.17
C ALA A 533 36.91 -24.19 21.16
N ASN A 534 36.58 -23.75 22.36
CA ASN A 534 37.46 -23.41 23.49
C ASN A 534 38.69 -22.59 23.03
N ILE A 535 38.46 -21.52 22.27
CA ILE A 535 39.55 -20.69 21.68
C ILE A 535 39.89 -19.56 22.68
N ASN A 536 41.17 -19.48 23.08
CA ASN A 536 41.65 -18.43 24.00
C ASN A 536 41.37 -17.02 23.42
N GLY A 537 40.73 -16.16 24.22
CA GLY A 537 40.40 -14.78 23.84
C GLY A 537 39.07 -14.65 23.09
N VAL A 538 38.39 -15.74 22.73
CA VAL A 538 37.06 -15.74 22.16
C VAL A 538 36.03 -15.91 23.27
N LYS A 539 35.13 -14.95 23.45
CA LYS A 539 34.05 -14.97 24.45
C LYS A 539 32.76 -15.58 23.92
N ASN A 540 32.55 -15.50 22.61
CA ASN A 540 31.38 -16.10 21.96
C ASN A 540 31.75 -16.47 20.52
N LEU A 541 31.30 -17.64 20.07
CA LEU A 541 31.40 -18.12 18.69
C LEU A 541 30.07 -18.77 18.27
N ASP A 542 29.26 -18.04 17.51
CA ASP A 542 28.02 -18.55 16.95
C ASP A 542 28.14 -18.81 15.45
N VAL A 543 27.55 -19.91 15.02
CA VAL A 543 27.39 -20.21 13.58
C VAL A 543 25.90 -20.32 13.29
N THR A 544 25.42 -19.55 12.32
CA THR A 544 24.02 -19.53 11.91
C THR A 544 23.89 -19.96 10.46
N LEU A 545 23.07 -20.95 10.19
CA LEU A 545 22.56 -21.29 8.87
C LEU A 545 21.14 -20.72 8.77
N SER A 546 20.89 -19.87 7.79
CA SER A 546 19.58 -19.22 7.60
C SER A 546 19.06 -19.40 6.18
N GLY A 547 17.77 -19.56 6.07
CA GLY A 547 17.03 -19.56 4.81
C GLY A 547 15.82 -18.65 4.87
N TYR A 548 15.54 -17.97 3.76
CA TYR A 548 14.41 -17.04 3.64
C TYR A 548 13.56 -17.40 2.43
N ASN A 549 12.23 -17.21 2.55
CA ASN A 549 11.23 -17.52 1.52
C ASN A 549 11.35 -18.96 0.98
N LEU A 550 11.55 -19.92 1.87
CA LEU A 550 11.88 -21.29 1.49
C LEU A 550 10.71 -22.04 0.85
N LEU A 551 9.50 -21.85 1.37
CA LEU A 551 8.29 -22.52 0.91
C LEU A 551 7.15 -21.52 0.82
N VAL A 552 6.24 -21.73 -0.14
CA VAL A 552 4.99 -21.00 -0.27
C VAL A 552 3.85 -21.97 -0.53
N TRP A 553 2.79 -21.84 0.25
CA TRP A 553 1.49 -22.47 0.03
C TRP A 553 0.54 -21.38 -0.46
N LYS A 554 -0.01 -21.51 -1.64
CA LYS A 554 -0.82 -20.48 -2.30
C LYS A 554 -1.92 -21.10 -3.16
N LYS A 555 -2.98 -20.32 -3.40
CA LYS A 555 -4.06 -20.71 -4.32
C LYS A 555 -3.83 -20.23 -5.74
N ALA A 556 -3.04 -19.19 -5.95
CA ALA A 556 -2.69 -18.66 -7.27
C ALA A 556 -1.48 -19.41 -7.84
N ASP A 557 -1.64 -20.20 -8.89
CA ASP A 557 -0.59 -21.15 -9.35
C ASP A 557 0.64 -20.46 -9.95
N ILE A 558 0.46 -19.48 -10.85
CA ILE A 558 1.54 -18.93 -11.67
C ILE A 558 2.26 -17.76 -10.96
N ILE A 559 1.55 -16.98 -10.15
CA ILE A 559 2.05 -15.76 -9.52
C ILE A 559 2.39 -15.95 -8.05
N ASP A 560 3.14 -15.03 -7.48
CA ASP A 560 3.36 -14.92 -6.04
C ASP A 560 2.41 -13.86 -5.45
N PRO A 561 1.34 -14.26 -4.72
CA PRO A 561 0.32 -13.34 -4.23
C PRO A 561 0.79 -12.40 -3.12
N ASP A 562 1.99 -12.61 -2.58
CA ASP A 562 2.61 -11.76 -1.55
C ASP A 562 3.00 -10.38 -2.08
N PHE A 563 3.24 -10.23 -3.37
CA PHE A 563 3.62 -8.96 -3.97
C PHE A 563 2.52 -7.89 -4.09
N GLY A 564 1.33 -8.15 -3.58
CA GLY A 564 0.24 -7.18 -3.55
C GLY A 564 -0.46 -7.01 -4.90
N ASN A 565 0.18 -6.39 -5.87
CA ASN A 565 -0.31 -6.24 -7.25
C ASN A 565 0.65 -6.92 -8.20
N ASP A 566 0.14 -7.80 -9.06
CA ASP A 566 0.93 -8.40 -10.14
C ASP A 566 1.11 -7.38 -11.27
N ASN A 567 2.24 -6.72 -11.24
CA ASN A 567 2.62 -5.67 -12.17
C ASN A 567 3.43 -6.20 -13.36
N ASN A 568 2.75 -6.85 -14.32
CA ASN A 568 3.28 -7.08 -15.66
C ASN A 568 4.67 -7.74 -15.70
N LEU A 569 4.72 -9.06 -15.59
CA LEU A 569 5.94 -9.89 -15.59
C LEU A 569 6.80 -9.71 -14.33
N GLN A 570 6.15 -9.62 -13.21
CA GLN A 570 6.80 -9.53 -11.91
C GLN A 570 7.63 -10.78 -11.61
N ASP A 571 8.85 -10.57 -11.13
CA ASP A 571 9.70 -11.66 -10.67
C ASP A 571 9.12 -12.31 -9.41
N PRO A 572 9.14 -13.65 -9.30
CA PRO A 572 8.71 -14.33 -8.07
C PRO A 572 9.67 -14.01 -6.92
N SER A 573 9.19 -14.16 -5.68
CA SER A 573 10.03 -13.96 -4.50
C SER A 573 11.23 -14.93 -4.53
N THR A 574 12.40 -14.36 -4.25
CA THR A 574 13.68 -15.10 -4.29
C THR A 574 13.89 -15.85 -2.98
N ARG A 575 14.40 -17.08 -3.07
CA ARG A 575 14.91 -17.83 -1.92
C ARG A 575 16.34 -17.41 -1.64
N TYR A 576 16.64 -17.21 -0.36
CA TYR A 576 18.01 -16.94 0.09
C TYR A 576 18.43 -17.99 1.09
N ILE A 577 19.67 -18.46 0.97
CA ILE A 577 20.31 -19.33 1.94
C ILE A 577 21.63 -18.67 2.28
N GLY A 578 21.92 -18.51 3.56
CA GLY A 578 23.13 -17.86 4.04
C GLY A 578 23.70 -18.56 5.25
N ILE A 579 25.01 -18.40 5.41
CA ILE A 579 25.72 -18.78 6.61
C ILE A 579 26.34 -17.53 7.25
N GLY A 580 26.17 -17.40 8.55
CA GLY A 580 26.74 -16.32 9.36
C GLY A 580 27.65 -16.90 10.44
N VAL A 581 28.76 -16.22 10.71
CA VAL A 581 29.63 -16.52 11.83
C VAL A 581 29.81 -15.25 12.64
N ASN A 582 29.45 -15.31 13.92
CA ASN A 582 29.64 -14.22 14.87
C ASN A 582 30.69 -14.59 15.88
N VAL A 583 31.74 -13.78 15.98
CA VAL A 583 32.83 -13.97 16.94
C VAL A 583 32.95 -12.74 17.82
N LYS A 584 32.91 -12.92 19.11
CA LYS A 584 33.14 -11.87 20.12
C LYS A 584 34.44 -12.19 20.89
N PHE A 585 35.32 -11.23 20.94
CA PHE A 585 36.60 -11.31 21.66
C PHE A 585 36.55 -10.66 23.04
#